data_f3fabd117fa58eb42318702c12ec624f
#
_entry.id   f3fabd117fa58eb42318702c12ec624f
#
_cell.length_a   1.000
_cell.length_b   1.000
_cell.length_c   1.000
_cell.angle_alpha   90.00
_cell.angle_beta   90.00
_cell.angle_gamma   90.00
#
_symmetry.space_group_name_H-M   'P 1'
#
loop_
_entity.id
_entity.type
_entity.pdbx_description
1 polymer ?
#
loop_
_entity_poly.entity_id
_entity_poly.type
_entity_poly.pdbx_seq_one_letter_code
_entity_poly.pdbx_strand_id
1 'polypeptide(L)'
;MPRMRTADAAVLILEKEGATQAFGLPGAAINPFYSAMRKNPVIKHVLARHVEAASHMAEGFTRAKAGNIGICVGTSGPAGTDMITGLYSAMADSIPILCLTGQAPVAKLHKEDFQAVDIAAIAGPVAKWAVTVMEPAQMPGSFQKAFQLMRSGRPGPVLLDLPIDVQMAEIEFDIDTYEPLPIAKPGTTRAQAEKALGMLMAAERPLIVAGGGIVNADAADLLVEFAEVVGVPVIPTLMGWGTIPDDHPLMVGMVGLQTSHRYGNATMLESDHVLGIGNRWANRHTGGVDVYTAGRTFTHIDIEPTQIGRVFAADYSIVSDAGLALETLLEVAREWKDAGKLGNEESKWVFECQERKRTLQRRTHFDNVPLKPQRVYEEMNAVFDRNTRYVSTIGLSQIQAAQLLHVYGARHWINAGQAGPLGWTIPAALGVAVAAPEATVVALSGDYDFQFLIEELAVGAQFNIPYIHVLVNNAYLGLIRQSQRGFEMEQNVQLDFDNINSPELNGYGVDHVKVAEGLGCKAIRVHAPDEIAPALQQAKAWMSEFKVPVIVEMILERVTNVSMGLNIDAVTEFEDLAAEGKDAPTAVSMLD
;
A
#
# COMPACT_ATOMS: atom_id res chain seq x y z
N MET A 1 22.23 11.38 36.83
CA MET A 1 21.13 11.09 35.90
C MET A 1 19.99 10.43 36.67
N PRO A 2 18.74 10.68 36.35
CA PRO A 2 17.62 9.97 36.98
C PRO A 2 17.73 8.48 36.76
N ARG A 3 17.36 7.68 37.74
CA ARG A 3 17.34 6.22 37.68
C ARG A 3 15.93 5.75 37.35
N MET A 4 15.77 4.93 36.32
CA MET A 4 14.47 4.45 35.86
C MET A 4 14.57 3.06 35.24
N ARG A 5 13.44 2.35 35.11
CA ARG A 5 13.43 1.08 34.38
C ARG A 5 13.72 1.33 32.91
N THR A 6 14.37 0.36 32.25
CA THR A 6 14.67 0.45 30.82
C THR A 6 13.40 0.55 29.98
N ALA A 7 12.30 -0.13 30.37
CA ALA A 7 11.01 0.01 29.70
C ALA A 7 10.45 1.45 29.77
N ASP A 8 10.61 2.15 30.90
CA ASP A 8 10.19 3.56 31.03
C ASP A 8 11.07 4.45 30.13
N ALA A 9 12.41 4.23 30.10
CA ALA A 9 13.31 4.94 29.20
C ALA A 9 12.97 4.72 27.71
N ALA A 10 12.68 3.48 27.32
CA ALA A 10 12.28 3.13 25.96
C ALA A 10 11.02 3.91 25.51
N VAL A 11 10.00 3.99 26.36
CA VAL A 11 8.77 4.73 26.06
C VAL A 11 9.00 6.24 25.93
N LEU A 12 9.86 6.83 26.77
CA LEU A 12 10.26 8.24 26.62
C LEU A 12 10.99 8.49 25.30
N ILE A 13 11.84 7.56 24.86
CA ILE A 13 12.52 7.65 23.57
C ILE A 13 11.50 7.57 22.42
N LEU A 14 10.52 6.66 22.48
CA LEU A 14 9.45 6.63 21.47
C LEU A 14 8.75 7.97 21.32
N GLU A 15 8.44 8.64 22.43
CA GLU A 15 7.84 9.97 22.41
C GLU A 15 8.77 11.02 21.76
N LYS A 16 10.06 11.04 22.12
CA LYS A 16 11.07 11.96 21.54
C LYS A 16 11.28 11.70 20.04
N GLU A 17 11.14 10.46 19.60
CA GLU A 17 11.19 10.07 18.18
C GLU A 17 9.87 10.36 17.42
N GLY A 18 8.87 10.92 18.09
CA GLY A 18 7.62 11.34 17.50
C GLY A 18 6.60 10.21 17.30
N ALA A 19 6.79 9.07 17.95
CA ALA A 19 5.80 7.99 17.93
C ALA A 19 4.57 8.37 18.76
N THR A 20 3.37 8.18 18.18
CA THR A 20 2.11 8.56 18.82
C THR A 20 1.11 7.41 18.95
N GLN A 21 1.35 6.31 18.23
CA GLN A 21 0.39 5.22 18.11
C GLN A 21 1.06 3.84 18.16
N ALA A 22 0.51 2.98 19.00
CA ALA A 22 0.84 1.57 19.09
C ALA A 22 -0.41 0.71 18.88
N PHE A 23 -0.23 -0.47 18.32
CA PHE A 23 -1.22 -1.51 18.12
C PHE A 23 -0.68 -2.82 18.68
N GLY A 24 -1.49 -3.65 19.30
CA GLY A 24 -0.97 -4.91 19.81
C GLY A 24 -1.78 -5.56 20.89
N LEU A 25 -1.19 -6.63 21.47
CA LEU A 25 -1.76 -7.40 22.57
C LEU A 25 -0.76 -7.49 23.72
N PRO A 26 -1.19 -7.23 24.96
CA PRO A 26 -0.38 -7.50 26.14
C PRO A 26 -0.18 -9.01 26.35
N GLY A 27 0.93 -9.36 26.98
CA GLY A 27 1.23 -10.73 27.40
C GLY A 27 2.36 -10.73 28.41
N ALA A 28 2.62 -11.87 29.04
CA ALA A 28 3.51 -11.94 30.21
C ALA A 28 4.88 -11.31 29.97
N ALA A 29 5.51 -11.63 28.84
CA ALA A 29 6.88 -11.21 28.55
C ALA A 29 7.01 -9.74 28.09
N ILE A 30 5.90 -9.02 27.84
CA ILE A 30 5.91 -7.61 27.40
C ILE A 30 5.17 -6.67 28.37
N ASN A 31 4.61 -7.19 29.44
CA ASN A 31 3.86 -6.41 30.42
C ASN A 31 4.62 -5.23 31.04
N PRO A 32 5.94 -5.31 31.31
CA PRO A 32 6.67 -4.14 31.83
C PRO A 32 6.65 -2.96 30.84
N PHE A 33 6.78 -3.24 29.53
CA PHE A 33 6.68 -2.25 28.49
C PHE A 33 5.26 -1.65 28.39
N TYR A 34 4.21 -2.48 28.43
CA TYR A 34 2.82 -2.02 28.49
C TYR A 34 2.54 -1.14 29.72
N SER A 35 3.12 -1.50 30.89
CA SER A 35 3.02 -0.68 32.10
C SER A 35 3.66 0.69 31.93
N ALA A 36 4.78 0.77 31.20
CA ALA A 36 5.44 2.02 30.88
C ALA A 36 4.62 2.86 29.89
N MET A 37 4.11 2.26 28.81
CA MET A 37 3.24 2.94 27.84
C MET A 37 1.99 3.53 28.49
N ARG A 38 1.35 2.79 29.41
CA ARG A 38 0.14 3.27 30.11
C ARG A 38 0.37 4.56 30.90
N LYS A 39 1.58 4.80 31.39
CA LYS A 39 1.95 6.03 32.12
C LYS A 39 2.21 7.20 31.17
N ASN A 40 2.48 6.94 29.91
CA ASN A 40 2.77 7.94 28.92
C ASN A 40 1.46 8.45 28.27
N PRO A 41 1.17 9.76 28.29
CA PRO A 41 -0.09 10.29 27.75
C PRO A 41 -0.06 10.46 26.22
N VAL A 42 1.11 10.42 25.59
CA VAL A 42 1.30 10.72 24.15
C VAL A 42 1.02 9.50 23.29
N ILE A 43 1.56 8.32 23.69
CA ILE A 43 1.43 7.10 22.90
C ILE A 43 0.07 6.47 23.17
N LYS A 44 -0.81 6.53 22.16
CA LYS A 44 -2.12 5.85 22.19
C LYS A 44 -1.95 4.38 21.86
N HIS A 45 -2.83 3.55 22.40
CA HIS A 45 -2.83 2.11 22.14
C HIS A 45 -4.19 1.62 21.68
N VAL A 46 -4.21 0.82 20.63
CA VAL A 46 -5.38 0.08 20.16
C VAL A 46 -5.13 -1.42 20.38
N LEU A 47 -6.02 -2.06 21.11
CA LEU A 47 -5.97 -3.49 21.40
C LEU A 47 -6.50 -4.28 20.19
N ALA A 48 -5.62 -4.94 19.46
CA ALA A 48 -5.96 -5.85 18.38
C ALA A 48 -6.55 -7.17 18.92
N ARG A 49 -7.17 -7.95 18.06
CA ARG A 49 -7.60 -9.32 18.38
C ARG A 49 -6.53 -10.34 18.00
N HIS A 50 -5.81 -10.06 16.91
CA HIS A 50 -4.69 -10.87 16.44
C HIS A 50 -3.42 -10.02 16.30
N VAL A 51 -2.25 -10.56 16.63
CA VAL A 51 -0.98 -9.79 16.56
C VAL A 51 -0.54 -9.54 15.13
N GLU A 52 -0.86 -10.42 14.19
CA GLU A 52 -0.67 -10.16 12.76
C GLU A 52 -1.42 -8.89 12.35
N ALA A 53 -2.68 -8.77 12.77
CA ALA A 53 -3.48 -7.58 12.52
C ALA A 53 -2.86 -6.30 13.14
N ALA A 54 -2.23 -6.41 14.32
CA ALA A 54 -1.52 -5.28 14.92
C ALA A 54 -0.39 -4.76 14.01
N SER A 55 0.33 -5.66 13.33
CA SER A 55 1.38 -5.27 12.37
C SER A 55 0.79 -4.60 11.12
N HIS A 56 -0.35 -5.07 10.63
CA HIS A 56 -1.07 -4.47 9.51
C HIS A 56 -1.71 -3.12 9.87
N MET A 57 -2.23 -2.94 11.10
CA MET A 57 -2.66 -1.63 11.61
C MET A 57 -1.49 -0.64 11.64
N ALA A 58 -0.31 -1.08 12.12
CA ALA A 58 0.89 -0.24 12.13
C ALA A 58 1.31 0.17 10.71
N GLU A 59 1.23 -0.75 9.73
CA GLU A 59 1.45 -0.42 8.33
C GLU A 59 0.44 0.61 7.81
N GLY A 60 -0.86 0.38 8.02
CA GLY A 60 -1.92 1.30 7.60
C GLY A 60 -1.71 2.70 8.16
N PHE A 61 -1.40 2.80 9.46
CA PHE A 61 -1.09 4.07 10.15
C PHE A 61 0.12 4.79 9.53
N THR A 62 1.18 4.05 9.21
CA THR A 62 2.39 4.61 8.60
C THR A 62 2.13 5.08 7.17
N ARG A 63 1.42 4.27 6.36
CA ARG A 63 1.12 4.59 4.95
C ARG A 63 0.19 5.80 4.79
N ALA A 64 -0.66 6.05 5.78
CA ALA A 64 -1.68 7.09 5.71
C ALA A 64 -1.12 8.52 5.78
N LYS A 65 0.02 8.74 6.44
CA LYS A 65 0.57 10.08 6.63
C LYS A 65 2.09 10.06 6.62
N ALA A 66 2.68 11.02 5.92
CA ALA A 66 4.14 11.22 5.90
C ALA A 66 4.70 11.42 7.32
N GLY A 67 5.84 10.81 7.59
CA GLY A 67 6.51 10.90 8.89
C GLY A 67 5.97 9.97 9.98
N ASN A 68 4.77 9.39 9.81
CA ASN A 68 4.26 8.41 10.77
C ASN A 68 5.13 7.15 10.80
N ILE A 69 5.31 6.60 12.00
CA ILE A 69 5.84 5.26 12.23
C ILE A 69 4.89 4.55 13.19
N GLY A 70 4.15 3.57 12.68
CA GLY A 70 3.29 2.71 13.48
C GLY A 70 4.13 1.72 14.29
N ILE A 71 3.69 1.46 15.52
CA ILE A 71 4.33 0.49 16.41
C ILE A 71 3.40 -0.71 16.55
N CYS A 72 3.90 -1.92 16.31
CA CYS A 72 3.20 -3.15 16.67
C CYS A 72 3.89 -3.83 17.85
N VAL A 73 3.10 -4.28 18.84
CA VAL A 73 3.61 -4.81 20.10
C VAL A 73 2.98 -6.15 20.40
N GLY A 74 3.80 -7.16 20.62
CA GLY A 74 3.37 -8.51 21.01
C GLY A 74 4.24 -9.10 22.11
N THR A 75 3.78 -10.19 22.70
CA THR A 75 4.54 -10.94 23.70
C THR A 75 5.55 -11.89 23.02
N SER A 76 6.10 -12.85 23.75
CA SER A 76 7.04 -13.87 23.26
C SER A 76 6.37 -14.94 22.39
N GLY A 77 7.19 -15.68 21.64
CA GLY A 77 6.76 -16.87 20.88
C GLY A 77 5.80 -16.55 19.74
N PRO A 78 4.59 -17.15 19.74
CA PRO A 78 3.63 -16.98 18.64
C PRO A 78 3.33 -15.52 18.26
N ALA A 79 3.27 -14.62 19.24
CA ALA A 79 3.03 -13.21 18.96
C ALA A 79 4.11 -12.60 18.05
N GLY A 80 5.37 -12.98 18.23
CA GLY A 80 6.45 -12.57 17.34
C GLY A 80 6.34 -13.22 15.96
N THR A 81 6.11 -14.53 15.90
CA THR A 81 6.04 -15.26 14.61
C THR A 81 4.85 -14.84 13.76
N ASP A 82 3.71 -14.53 14.37
CA ASP A 82 2.52 -14.09 13.64
C ASP A 82 2.70 -12.67 13.02
N MET A 83 3.55 -11.82 13.60
CA MET A 83 3.87 -10.50 13.03
C MET A 83 4.83 -10.55 11.83
N ILE A 84 5.43 -11.71 11.51
CA ILE A 84 6.40 -11.84 10.39
C ILE A 84 5.75 -11.49 9.05
N THR A 85 4.49 -11.84 8.82
CA THR A 85 3.76 -11.46 7.60
C THR A 85 3.71 -9.94 7.43
N GLY A 86 3.42 -9.19 8.51
CA GLY A 86 3.42 -7.73 8.46
C GLY A 86 4.80 -7.12 8.26
N LEU A 87 5.84 -7.69 8.88
CA LEU A 87 7.22 -7.26 8.61
C LEU A 87 7.61 -7.50 7.15
N TYR A 88 7.26 -8.66 6.58
CA TYR A 88 7.50 -8.94 5.16
C TYR A 88 6.77 -7.94 4.25
N SER A 89 5.49 -7.68 4.51
CA SER A 89 4.70 -6.70 3.75
C SER A 89 5.33 -5.30 3.83
N ALA A 90 5.68 -4.85 5.02
CA ALA A 90 6.32 -3.56 5.24
C ALA A 90 7.69 -3.45 4.54
N MET A 91 8.53 -4.50 4.65
CA MET A 91 9.85 -4.54 3.99
C MET A 91 9.72 -4.55 2.47
N ALA A 92 8.79 -5.33 1.94
CA ALA A 92 8.55 -5.41 0.50
C ALA A 92 8.18 -4.05 -0.11
N ASP A 93 7.38 -3.26 0.59
CA ASP A 93 6.90 -1.95 0.11
C ASP A 93 7.67 -0.74 0.67
N SER A 94 8.76 -0.99 1.41
CA SER A 94 9.58 0.09 1.99
C SER A 94 8.84 0.96 3.01
N ILE A 95 8.08 0.32 3.92
CA ILE A 95 7.29 0.98 4.96
C ILE A 95 7.97 0.84 6.31
N PRO A 96 8.32 1.94 6.98
CA PRO A 96 8.94 1.89 8.30
C PRO A 96 7.87 1.62 9.37
N ILE A 97 7.94 0.46 10.03
CA ILE A 97 7.19 0.13 11.24
C ILE A 97 8.14 -0.41 12.30
N LEU A 98 7.84 -0.13 13.56
CA LEU A 98 8.58 -0.67 14.69
C LEU A 98 7.83 -1.85 15.28
N CYS A 99 8.43 -3.05 15.21
CA CYS A 99 7.90 -4.24 15.84
C CYS A 99 8.62 -4.48 17.17
N LEU A 100 7.86 -4.59 18.25
CA LEU A 100 8.36 -4.86 19.61
C LEU A 100 7.81 -6.20 20.08
N THR A 101 8.71 -7.13 20.42
CA THR A 101 8.35 -8.42 21.01
C THR A 101 8.87 -8.53 22.44
N GLY A 102 8.10 -9.18 23.30
CA GLY A 102 8.59 -9.61 24.59
C GLY A 102 9.37 -10.92 24.46
N GLN A 103 10.28 -11.18 25.38
CA GLN A 103 11.11 -12.39 25.36
C GLN A 103 11.31 -12.96 26.77
N ALA A 104 11.63 -14.24 26.83
CA ALA A 104 12.08 -14.89 28.06
C ALA A 104 13.33 -14.19 28.65
N PRO A 105 13.60 -14.34 29.96
CA PRO A 105 14.80 -13.76 30.56
C PRO A 105 16.08 -14.20 29.84
N VAL A 106 17.06 -13.30 29.72
CA VAL A 106 18.32 -13.55 28.99
C VAL A 106 18.99 -14.88 29.42
N ALA A 107 19.01 -15.17 30.74
CA ALA A 107 19.61 -16.41 31.26
C ALA A 107 18.89 -17.70 30.84
N LYS A 108 17.69 -17.59 30.26
CA LYS A 108 16.83 -18.71 29.83
C LYS A 108 16.83 -18.91 28.31
N LEU A 109 17.36 -17.99 27.54
CA LEU A 109 17.43 -18.11 26.08
C LEU A 109 18.23 -19.36 25.69
N HIS A 110 17.77 -20.03 24.63
CA HIS A 110 18.35 -21.28 24.10
C HIS A 110 18.35 -22.46 25.10
N LYS A 111 17.45 -22.44 26.11
CA LYS A 111 17.33 -23.45 27.15
C LYS A 111 15.91 -24.03 27.28
N GLU A 112 15.15 -24.08 26.18
CA GLU A 112 13.79 -24.62 26.13
C GLU A 112 12.83 -23.92 27.12
N ASP A 113 13.04 -22.63 27.40
CA ASP A 113 12.09 -21.85 28.19
C ASP A 113 10.82 -21.58 27.37
N PHE A 114 9.67 -21.48 28.05
CA PHE A 114 8.38 -21.32 27.39
C PHE A 114 8.36 -20.10 26.46
N GLN A 115 8.01 -20.32 25.20
CA GLN A 115 7.93 -19.30 24.14
C GLN A 115 9.25 -18.52 23.89
N ALA A 116 10.41 -19.06 24.22
CA ALA A 116 11.72 -18.46 24.00
C ALA A 116 12.25 -18.71 22.57
N VAL A 117 11.49 -18.32 21.57
CA VAL A 117 11.90 -18.46 20.17
C VAL A 117 12.91 -17.35 19.78
N ASP A 118 13.89 -17.69 18.94
CA ASP A 118 14.82 -16.69 18.37
C ASP A 118 14.11 -15.88 17.27
N ILE A 119 13.25 -14.95 17.70
CA ILE A 119 12.45 -14.14 16.77
C ILE A 119 13.31 -13.15 15.97
N ALA A 120 14.45 -12.71 16.53
CA ALA A 120 15.36 -11.83 15.82
C ALA A 120 15.98 -12.52 14.59
N ALA A 121 16.36 -13.80 14.72
CA ALA A 121 16.85 -14.59 13.59
C ALA A 121 15.75 -14.85 12.55
N ILE A 122 14.50 -15.14 12.98
CA ILE A 122 13.36 -15.34 12.08
C ILE A 122 13.03 -14.06 11.30
N ALA A 123 13.06 -12.91 11.94
CA ALA A 123 12.74 -11.61 11.33
C ALA A 123 13.86 -11.06 10.44
N GLY A 124 15.08 -11.56 10.56
CA GLY A 124 16.25 -11.05 9.83
C GLY A 124 16.03 -10.80 8.33
N PRO A 125 15.50 -11.76 7.56
CA PRO A 125 15.25 -11.60 6.12
C PRO A 125 14.15 -10.59 5.75
N VAL A 126 13.26 -10.24 6.69
CA VAL A 126 12.07 -9.41 6.45
C VAL A 126 12.10 -8.08 7.22
N ALA A 127 13.23 -7.72 7.79
CA ALA A 127 13.44 -6.46 8.50
C ALA A 127 14.76 -5.82 8.09
N LYS A 128 14.87 -4.51 8.18
CA LYS A 128 16.15 -3.81 8.02
C LYS A 128 17.13 -4.14 9.15
N TRP A 129 16.59 -4.40 10.30
CA TRP A 129 17.33 -4.82 11.48
C TRP A 129 16.38 -5.53 12.44
N ALA A 130 16.87 -6.65 12.98
CA ALA A 130 16.19 -7.40 14.02
C ALA A 130 17.22 -7.76 15.09
N VAL A 131 16.93 -7.51 16.35
CA VAL A 131 17.86 -7.76 17.45
C VAL A 131 17.13 -8.06 18.74
N THR A 132 17.66 -9.01 19.52
CA THR A 132 17.32 -9.20 20.92
C THR A 132 18.22 -8.33 21.79
N VAL A 133 17.64 -7.44 22.60
CA VAL A 133 18.38 -6.50 23.46
C VAL A 133 18.82 -7.23 24.72
N MET A 134 20.07 -7.68 24.74
CA MET A 134 20.62 -8.59 25.75
C MET A 134 21.00 -7.90 27.07
N GLU A 135 21.27 -6.60 27.05
CA GLU A 135 21.74 -5.85 28.21
C GLU A 135 20.90 -4.58 28.42
N PRO A 136 20.56 -4.26 29.70
CA PRO A 136 19.78 -3.04 30.01
C PRO A 136 20.37 -1.76 29.45
N ALA A 137 21.70 -1.60 29.49
CA ALA A 137 22.39 -0.42 28.98
C ALA A 137 22.26 -0.24 27.45
N GLN A 138 21.95 -1.28 26.70
CA GLN A 138 21.76 -1.24 25.24
C GLN A 138 20.39 -0.69 24.84
N MET A 139 19.40 -0.69 25.75
CA MET A 139 18.01 -0.34 25.43
C MET A 139 17.89 1.05 24.77
N PRO A 140 18.42 2.14 25.31
CA PRO A 140 18.29 3.46 24.69
C PRO A 140 18.92 3.52 23.29
N GLY A 141 20.13 2.98 23.14
CA GLY A 141 20.84 2.98 21.86
C GLY A 141 20.17 2.11 20.81
N SER A 142 19.49 1.01 21.22
CA SER A 142 18.76 0.14 20.29
C SER A 142 17.53 0.85 19.72
N PHE A 143 16.75 1.55 20.52
CA PHE A 143 15.63 2.35 20.03
C PHE A 143 16.09 3.51 19.13
N GLN A 144 17.11 4.24 19.55
CA GLN A 144 17.70 5.33 18.76
C GLN A 144 18.14 4.84 17.37
N LYS A 145 18.88 3.74 17.32
CA LYS A 145 19.34 3.11 16.07
C LYS A 145 18.17 2.60 15.23
N ALA A 146 17.12 2.04 15.85
CA ALA A 146 15.93 1.55 15.15
C ALA A 146 15.29 2.67 14.33
N PHE A 147 15.04 3.83 14.93
CA PHE A 147 14.45 4.98 14.23
C PHE A 147 15.36 5.55 13.15
N GLN A 148 16.67 5.63 13.38
CA GLN A 148 17.62 6.00 12.34
C GLN A 148 17.55 5.09 11.14
N LEU A 149 17.56 3.75 11.36
CA LEU A 149 17.54 2.76 10.29
C LEU A 149 16.22 2.78 9.52
N MET A 150 15.08 2.91 10.22
CA MET A 150 13.77 2.98 9.59
C MET A 150 13.65 4.16 8.61
N ARG A 151 14.30 5.30 8.91
CA ARG A 151 14.19 6.55 8.17
C ARG A 151 15.33 6.80 7.17
N SER A 152 16.49 6.15 7.34
CA SER A 152 17.68 6.36 6.49
C SER A 152 17.68 5.43 5.28
N GLY A 153 18.16 5.93 4.13
CA GLY A 153 18.18 5.18 2.87
C GLY A 153 16.77 4.69 2.49
N ARG A 154 16.66 3.48 1.92
CA ARG A 154 15.36 2.85 1.67
C ARG A 154 14.65 2.58 3.00
N PRO A 155 13.44 3.12 3.26
CA PRO A 155 12.70 2.85 4.49
C PRO A 155 12.34 1.37 4.65
N GLY A 156 12.08 0.93 5.87
CA GLY A 156 11.65 -0.44 6.14
C GLY A 156 11.50 -0.73 7.62
N PRO A 157 10.95 -1.89 7.99
CA PRO A 157 10.64 -2.26 9.35
C PRO A 157 11.88 -2.62 10.17
N VAL A 158 11.76 -2.47 11.49
CA VAL A 158 12.75 -2.93 12.48
C VAL A 158 12.03 -3.73 13.56
N LEU A 159 12.67 -4.82 14.02
CA LEU A 159 12.20 -5.59 15.18
C LEU A 159 13.18 -5.46 16.34
N LEU A 160 12.67 -5.10 17.52
CA LEU A 160 13.39 -5.15 18.79
C LEU A 160 12.72 -6.18 19.69
N ASP A 161 13.48 -7.21 20.06
CA ASP A 161 13.05 -8.27 20.95
C ASP A 161 13.58 -7.98 22.37
N LEU A 162 12.68 -7.92 23.34
CA LEU A 162 12.91 -7.33 24.65
C LEU A 162 12.76 -8.38 25.77
N PRO A 163 13.88 -8.99 26.25
CA PRO A 163 13.82 -9.89 27.39
C PRO A 163 13.23 -9.21 28.62
N ILE A 164 12.37 -9.95 29.37
CA ILE A 164 11.61 -9.39 30.47
C ILE A 164 12.49 -8.86 31.62
N ASP A 165 13.60 -9.53 31.90
CA ASP A 165 14.57 -9.09 32.90
C ASP A 165 15.29 -7.79 32.46
N VAL A 166 15.58 -7.64 31.19
CA VAL A 166 16.09 -6.39 30.61
C VAL A 166 15.07 -5.27 30.72
N GLN A 167 13.79 -5.50 30.40
CA GLN A 167 12.72 -4.50 30.53
C GLN A 167 12.55 -4.01 31.98
N MET A 168 12.74 -4.89 32.94
CA MET A 168 12.56 -4.61 34.38
C MET A 168 13.79 -3.97 35.04
N ALA A 169 14.97 -4.13 34.44
CA ALA A 169 16.19 -3.58 34.99
C ALA A 169 16.18 -2.05 35.04
N GLU A 170 16.91 -1.48 36.00
CA GLU A 170 17.07 -0.03 36.12
C GLU A 170 18.38 0.45 35.50
N ILE A 171 18.32 1.57 34.82
CA ILE A 171 19.46 2.29 34.26
C ILE A 171 19.48 3.76 34.70
N GLU A 172 20.62 4.36 34.66
CA GLU A 172 20.75 5.83 34.70
C GLU A 172 20.51 6.36 33.28
N PHE A 173 19.44 7.11 33.10
CA PHE A 173 19.07 7.69 31.81
C PHE A 173 18.41 9.05 31.98
N ASP A 174 18.84 10.02 31.18
CA ASP A 174 18.26 11.35 31.15
C ASP A 174 17.75 11.68 29.77
N ILE A 175 16.41 11.74 29.65
CA ILE A 175 15.73 11.99 28.36
C ILE A 175 16.03 13.40 27.82
N ASP A 176 16.39 14.36 28.67
CA ASP A 176 16.71 15.70 28.22
C ASP A 176 18.05 15.78 27.48
N THR A 177 18.89 14.75 27.63
CA THR A 177 20.16 14.60 26.88
C THR A 177 20.01 13.72 25.63
N TYR A 178 18.83 13.18 25.38
CA TYR A 178 18.58 12.34 24.24
C TYR A 178 18.38 13.17 22.96
N GLU A 179 19.11 12.82 21.91
CA GLU A 179 18.97 13.40 20.57
C GLU A 179 18.77 12.28 19.54
N PRO A 180 17.75 12.41 18.65
CA PRO A 180 17.61 11.50 17.51
C PRO A 180 18.87 11.48 16.64
N LEU A 181 19.25 10.31 16.12
CA LEU A 181 20.38 10.22 15.19
C LEU A 181 20.03 10.87 13.84
N PRO A 182 21.01 11.47 13.16
CA PRO A 182 20.80 12.09 11.87
C PRO A 182 20.36 11.06 10.82
N ILE A 183 19.42 11.47 9.97
CA ILE A 183 18.91 10.66 8.86
C ILE A 183 19.83 10.86 7.65
N ALA A 184 20.26 9.77 7.03
CA ALA A 184 21.06 9.78 5.82
C ALA A 184 20.23 9.41 4.60
N LYS A 185 20.17 10.31 3.60
CA LYS A 185 19.55 10.09 2.30
C LYS A 185 20.51 10.56 1.19
N PRO A 186 20.75 9.75 0.14
CA PRO A 186 21.54 10.19 -0.99
C PRO A 186 20.78 11.26 -1.79
N GLY A 187 21.51 12.25 -2.29
CA GLY A 187 20.96 13.32 -3.13
C GLY A 187 21.50 13.28 -4.55
N THR A 188 20.84 14.01 -5.45
CA THR A 188 21.22 14.19 -6.86
C THR A 188 22.11 15.41 -7.00
N THR A 189 23.21 15.30 -7.74
CA THR A 189 24.03 16.45 -8.11
C THR A 189 23.41 17.19 -9.31
N ARG A 190 23.69 18.49 -9.42
CA ARG A 190 23.24 19.28 -10.57
C ARG A 190 23.65 18.66 -11.94
N ALA A 191 24.89 18.18 -12.06
CA ALA A 191 25.35 17.56 -13.31
C ALA A 191 24.59 16.28 -13.65
N GLN A 192 24.18 15.50 -12.64
CA GLN A 192 23.33 14.34 -12.85
C GLN A 192 21.93 14.74 -13.31
N ALA A 193 21.34 15.76 -12.69
CA ALA A 193 20.02 16.28 -13.07
C ALA A 193 20.02 16.85 -14.49
N GLU A 194 21.04 17.65 -14.86
CA GLU A 194 21.20 18.19 -16.23
C GLU A 194 21.30 17.08 -17.28
N LYS A 195 22.02 16.00 -16.99
CA LYS A 195 22.12 14.85 -17.88
C LYS A 195 20.80 14.11 -18.02
N ALA A 196 20.12 13.81 -16.88
CA ALA A 196 18.83 13.12 -16.89
C ALA A 196 17.77 13.95 -17.64
N LEU A 197 17.68 15.25 -17.35
CA LEU A 197 16.79 16.17 -18.05
C LEU A 197 17.12 16.27 -19.53
N GLY A 198 18.41 16.32 -19.88
CA GLY A 198 18.84 16.35 -21.26
C GLY A 198 18.41 15.12 -22.06
N MET A 199 18.49 13.92 -21.47
CA MET A 199 17.99 12.68 -22.08
C MET A 199 16.47 12.71 -22.26
N LEU A 200 15.75 13.15 -21.22
CA LEU A 200 14.28 13.25 -21.25
C LEU A 200 13.80 14.22 -22.34
N MET A 201 14.44 15.38 -22.47
CA MET A 201 14.04 16.43 -23.43
C MET A 201 14.55 16.21 -24.85
N ALA A 202 15.48 15.28 -25.07
CA ALA A 202 15.93 14.88 -26.39
C ALA A 202 15.01 13.84 -27.04
N ALA A 203 14.12 13.22 -26.27
CA ALA A 203 13.17 12.23 -26.75
C ALA A 203 12.01 12.88 -27.52
N GLU A 204 11.46 12.17 -28.51
CA GLU A 204 10.25 12.59 -29.22
C GLU A 204 8.98 12.28 -28.45
N ARG A 205 9.01 11.18 -27.66
CA ARG A 205 7.88 10.64 -26.87
C ARG A 205 8.30 10.32 -25.44
N PRO A 206 8.74 11.34 -24.68
CA PRO A 206 9.22 11.15 -23.32
C PRO A 206 8.09 10.76 -22.36
N LEU A 207 8.43 10.00 -21.31
CA LEU A 207 7.49 9.55 -20.30
C LEU A 207 8.14 9.52 -18.91
N ILE A 208 7.39 9.91 -17.88
CA ILE A 208 7.79 9.76 -16.47
C ILE A 208 7.03 8.58 -15.87
N VAL A 209 7.73 7.62 -15.24
CA VAL A 209 7.13 6.56 -14.43
C VAL A 209 7.34 6.88 -12.96
N ALA A 210 6.23 7.16 -12.26
CA ALA A 210 6.21 7.60 -10.87
C ALA A 210 5.94 6.41 -9.93
N GLY A 211 6.93 6.03 -9.13
CA GLY A 211 6.83 4.91 -8.19
C GLY A 211 6.47 5.30 -6.75
N GLY A 212 6.29 4.28 -5.89
CA GLY A 212 6.00 4.46 -4.46
C GLY A 212 7.09 5.21 -3.68
N GLY A 213 8.32 5.30 -4.22
CA GLY A 213 9.38 6.11 -3.64
C GLY A 213 9.04 7.60 -3.55
N ILE A 214 8.25 8.12 -4.51
CA ILE A 214 7.77 9.51 -4.48
C ILE A 214 6.76 9.71 -3.34
N VAL A 215 5.87 8.73 -3.10
CA VAL A 215 4.94 8.75 -1.95
C VAL A 215 5.71 8.72 -0.63
N ASN A 216 6.73 7.85 -0.54
CA ASN A 216 7.54 7.72 0.68
C ASN A 216 8.41 8.97 0.96
N ALA A 217 8.84 9.66 -0.09
CA ALA A 217 9.59 10.93 0.02
C ALA A 217 8.68 12.15 0.24
N ASP A 218 7.34 11.97 0.23
CA ASP A 218 6.35 13.07 0.30
C ASP A 218 6.54 14.12 -0.79
N ALA A 219 6.85 13.68 -2.01
CA ALA A 219 7.31 14.53 -3.12
C ALA A 219 6.33 14.58 -4.30
N ALA A 220 5.03 14.30 -4.07
CA ALA A 220 4.02 14.29 -5.12
C ALA A 220 3.83 15.67 -5.77
N ASP A 221 3.79 16.74 -4.98
CA ASP A 221 3.65 18.11 -5.48
C ASP A 221 4.85 18.53 -6.34
N LEU A 222 6.07 18.11 -5.93
CA LEU A 222 7.28 18.34 -6.74
C LEU A 222 7.23 17.58 -8.07
N LEU A 223 6.69 16.36 -8.09
CA LEU A 223 6.49 15.59 -9.31
C LEU A 223 5.53 16.30 -10.26
N VAL A 224 4.37 16.75 -9.77
CA VAL A 224 3.36 17.44 -10.58
C VAL A 224 3.97 18.70 -11.18
N GLU A 225 4.60 19.54 -10.36
CA GLU A 225 5.24 20.76 -10.85
C GLU A 225 6.36 20.48 -11.87
N PHE A 226 7.20 19.47 -11.61
CA PHE A 226 8.24 19.07 -12.56
C PHE A 226 7.64 18.64 -13.90
N ALA A 227 6.61 17.77 -13.88
CA ALA A 227 5.93 17.31 -15.08
C ALA A 227 5.30 18.48 -15.88
N GLU A 228 4.69 19.45 -15.20
CA GLU A 228 4.12 20.67 -15.80
C GLU A 228 5.19 21.58 -16.42
N VAL A 229 6.33 21.76 -15.71
CA VAL A 229 7.43 22.60 -16.22
C VAL A 229 8.04 22.02 -17.49
N VAL A 230 8.22 20.68 -17.54
CA VAL A 230 8.82 20.01 -18.71
C VAL A 230 7.80 19.58 -19.76
N GLY A 231 6.50 19.60 -19.45
CA GLY A 231 5.42 19.18 -20.37
C GLY A 231 5.45 17.70 -20.73
N VAL A 232 5.81 16.82 -19.77
CA VAL A 232 5.99 15.37 -20.00
C VAL A 232 4.90 14.57 -19.30
N PRO A 233 4.24 13.61 -20.00
CA PRO A 233 3.23 12.75 -19.41
C PRO A 233 3.77 11.86 -18.29
N VAL A 234 2.90 11.52 -17.33
CA VAL A 234 3.22 10.73 -16.13
C VAL A 234 2.37 9.47 -16.07
N ILE A 235 3.02 8.35 -15.84
CA ILE A 235 2.43 7.06 -15.52
C ILE A 235 2.76 6.72 -14.06
N PRO A 236 1.81 6.76 -13.12
CA PRO A 236 2.05 6.21 -11.79
C PRO A 236 2.06 4.68 -11.85
N THR A 237 2.93 4.07 -11.04
CA THR A 237 2.80 2.63 -10.74
C THR A 237 1.66 2.42 -9.74
N LEU A 238 1.22 1.17 -9.52
CA LEU A 238 0.19 0.89 -8.50
C LEU A 238 0.55 1.49 -7.12
N MET A 239 1.82 1.43 -6.72
CA MET A 239 2.30 1.98 -5.45
C MET A 239 2.55 3.49 -5.49
N GLY A 240 2.60 4.08 -6.67
CA GLY A 240 2.70 5.52 -6.90
C GLY A 240 1.36 6.17 -7.29
N TRP A 241 0.26 5.41 -7.29
CA TRP A 241 -1.04 5.92 -7.71
C TRP A 241 -1.51 7.05 -6.78
N GLY A 242 -1.91 8.15 -7.39
CA GLY A 242 -2.24 9.40 -6.71
C GLY A 242 -1.07 10.39 -6.55
N THR A 243 0.16 10.06 -6.96
CA THR A 243 1.28 11.04 -7.02
C THR A 243 1.03 12.13 -8.05
N ILE A 244 0.17 11.86 -9.00
CA ILE A 244 -0.47 12.83 -9.89
C ILE A 244 -1.97 12.51 -9.90
N PRO A 245 -2.88 13.49 -9.78
CA PRO A 245 -4.33 13.25 -9.79
C PRO A 245 -4.79 12.58 -11.10
N ASP A 246 -5.74 11.63 -11.02
CA ASP A 246 -6.22 10.90 -12.20
C ASP A 246 -6.88 11.80 -13.26
N ASP A 247 -7.40 12.95 -12.87
CA ASP A 247 -7.97 13.95 -13.79
C ASP A 247 -6.94 14.98 -14.30
N HIS A 248 -5.69 14.90 -13.87
CA HIS A 248 -4.65 15.80 -14.37
C HIS A 248 -4.38 15.54 -15.86
N PRO A 249 -4.19 16.58 -16.71
CA PRO A 249 -3.97 16.42 -18.13
C PRO A 249 -2.74 15.56 -18.49
N LEU A 250 -1.69 15.61 -17.67
CA LEU A 250 -0.46 14.84 -17.87
C LEU A 250 -0.53 13.43 -17.27
N MET A 251 -1.57 13.07 -16.52
CA MET A 251 -1.78 11.70 -16.04
C MET A 251 -2.34 10.83 -17.16
N VAL A 252 -1.56 9.86 -17.63
CA VAL A 252 -1.87 9.09 -18.83
C VAL A 252 -2.10 7.59 -18.55
N GLY A 253 -2.53 7.29 -17.35
CA GLY A 253 -2.91 5.95 -16.91
C GLY A 253 -1.80 5.17 -16.23
N MET A 254 -2.14 4.01 -15.71
CA MET A 254 -1.17 3.05 -15.16
C MET A 254 -0.82 1.99 -16.19
N VAL A 255 0.41 1.48 -16.12
CA VAL A 255 0.93 0.39 -16.97
C VAL A 255 0.98 -0.90 -16.17
N GLY A 256 0.75 -2.03 -16.82
CA GLY A 256 0.95 -3.33 -16.22
C GLY A 256 0.16 -4.45 -16.88
N LEU A 257 0.27 -5.63 -16.27
CA LEU A 257 -0.38 -6.86 -16.75
C LEU A 257 -1.83 -6.97 -16.27
N GLN A 258 -2.13 -6.43 -15.10
CA GLN A 258 -3.39 -6.58 -14.40
C GLN A 258 -3.90 -5.22 -13.87
N THR A 259 -3.00 -4.42 -13.31
CA THR A 259 -3.30 -3.13 -12.68
C THR A 259 -3.04 -1.99 -13.65
N SER A 260 -3.68 -2.03 -14.81
CA SER A 260 -3.40 -1.11 -15.92
C SER A 260 -4.66 -0.50 -16.51
N HIS A 261 -4.47 0.68 -17.07
CA HIS A 261 -5.39 1.28 -18.03
C HIS A 261 -4.94 0.93 -19.46
N ARG A 262 -5.88 0.66 -20.38
CA ARG A 262 -5.55 0.37 -21.78
C ARG A 262 -4.72 1.49 -22.39
N TYR A 263 -5.13 2.74 -22.16
CA TYR A 263 -4.43 3.93 -22.64
C TYR A 263 -3.02 4.09 -22.01
N GLY A 264 -2.80 3.60 -20.79
CA GLY A 264 -1.48 3.59 -20.14
C GLY A 264 -0.52 2.63 -20.83
N ASN A 265 -0.94 1.39 -21.08
CA ASN A 265 -0.12 0.41 -21.82
C ASN A 265 0.18 0.90 -23.23
N ALA A 266 -0.80 1.43 -23.98
CA ALA A 266 -0.61 1.96 -25.30
C ALA A 266 0.39 3.15 -25.31
N THR A 267 0.30 4.05 -24.35
CA THR A 267 1.24 5.17 -24.21
C THR A 267 2.65 4.69 -23.90
N MET A 268 2.82 3.72 -23.01
CA MET A 268 4.12 3.13 -22.70
C MET A 268 4.76 2.49 -23.92
N LEU A 269 3.98 1.72 -24.69
CA LEU A 269 4.48 1.02 -25.88
C LEU A 269 4.99 1.95 -26.98
N GLU A 270 4.47 3.17 -27.07
CA GLU A 270 4.91 4.16 -28.06
C GLU A 270 5.97 5.14 -27.55
N SER A 271 6.26 5.15 -26.24
CA SER A 271 7.31 6.01 -25.68
C SER A 271 8.70 5.58 -26.16
N ASP A 272 9.65 6.51 -26.22
CA ASP A 272 11.03 6.28 -26.65
C ASP A 272 12.06 6.55 -25.55
N HIS A 273 11.69 7.33 -24.51
CA HIS A 273 12.50 7.51 -23.30
C HIS A 273 11.63 7.53 -22.04
N VAL A 274 12.06 6.81 -21.02
CA VAL A 274 11.36 6.70 -19.73
C VAL A 274 12.25 7.15 -18.59
N LEU A 275 11.82 8.19 -17.87
CA LEU A 275 12.39 8.59 -16.60
C LEU A 275 11.63 7.90 -15.47
N GLY A 276 12.20 6.85 -14.88
CA GLY A 276 11.64 6.16 -13.73
C GLY A 276 12.15 6.72 -12.42
N ILE A 277 11.23 7.14 -11.51
CA ILE A 277 11.57 7.74 -10.23
C ILE A 277 10.94 6.93 -9.11
N GLY A 278 11.78 6.37 -8.20
CA GLY A 278 11.33 5.66 -7.01
C GLY A 278 10.49 4.41 -7.32
N ASN A 279 10.79 3.70 -8.39
CA ASN A 279 10.13 2.46 -8.78
C ASN A 279 11.15 1.33 -8.95
N ARG A 280 10.69 0.07 -8.82
CA ARG A 280 11.56 -1.11 -8.83
C ARG A 280 11.36 -1.99 -10.06
N TRP A 281 10.60 -1.55 -11.02
CA TRP A 281 10.26 -2.30 -12.23
C TRP A 281 9.68 -3.69 -11.91
N ALA A 282 8.73 -3.74 -10.96
CA ALA A 282 8.09 -5.00 -10.56
C ALA A 282 7.38 -5.65 -11.75
N ASN A 283 7.38 -6.98 -11.81
CA ASN A 283 6.84 -7.73 -12.94
C ASN A 283 5.35 -7.47 -13.25
N ARG A 284 4.54 -7.13 -12.25
CA ARG A 284 3.12 -6.75 -12.48
C ARG A 284 2.99 -5.45 -13.28
N HIS A 285 4.03 -4.58 -13.21
CA HIS A 285 4.12 -3.35 -13.99
C HIS A 285 4.77 -3.59 -15.35
N THR A 286 5.88 -4.32 -15.41
CA THR A 286 6.63 -4.49 -16.66
C THR A 286 6.10 -5.60 -17.56
N GLY A 287 5.60 -6.68 -16.97
CA GLY A 287 5.40 -7.91 -17.72
C GLY A 287 6.72 -8.45 -18.26
N GLY A 288 6.71 -9.00 -19.45
CA GLY A 288 7.91 -9.42 -20.18
C GLY A 288 8.85 -8.25 -20.43
N VAL A 289 10.05 -8.35 -19.87
CA VAL A 289 11.05 -7.26 -19.90
C VAL A 289 11.44 -6.89 -21.32
N ASP A 290 11.55 -7.87 -22.22
CA ASP A 290 11.92 -7.64 -23.62
C ASP A 290 10.89 -6.74 -24.35
N VAL A 291 9.60 -6.95 -24.09
CA VAL A 291 8.53 -6.10 -24.63
C VAL A 291 8.54 -4.72 -23.97
N TYR A 292 8.71 -4.71 -22.64
CA TYR A 292 8.70 -3.47 -21.86
C TYR A 292 9.84 -2.52 -22.24
N THR A 293 11.01 -3.06 -22.60
CA THR A 293 12.20 -2.25 -22.93
C THR A 293 12.40 -2.00 -24.44
N ALA A 294 11.69 -2.72 -25.31
CA ALA A 294 11.87 -2.63 -26.76
C ALA A 294 11.68 -1.19 -27.27
N GLY A 295 12.68 -0.66 -27.99
CA GLY A 295 12.62 0.66 -28.64
C GLY A 295 12.69 1.86 -27.68
N ARG A 296 12.98 1.64 -26.40
CA ARG A 296 13.03 2.67 -25.35
C ARG A 296 14.39 2.74 -24.68
N THR A 297 14.76 3.93 -24.27
CA THR A 297 15.88 4.18 -23.36
C THR A 297 15.34 4.55 -21.96
N PHE A 298 16.15 4.33 -20.93
CA PHE A 298 15.70 4.50 -19.55
C PHE A 298 16.69 5.31 -18.71
N THR A 299 16.15 6.28 -17.97
CA THR A 299 16.82 6.88 -16.82
C THR A 299 16.14 6.34 -15.55
N HIS A 300 16.93 5.81 -14.61
CA HIS A 300 16.41 5.22 -13.38
C HIS A 300 16.94 5.94 -12.13
N ILE A 301 16.04 6.49 -11.32
CA ILE A 301 16.35 7.15 -10.05
C ILE A 301 15.73 6.33 -8.93
N ASP A 302 16.56 5.79 -8.05
CA ASP A 302 16.12 5.03 -6.87
C ASP A 302 17.07 5.28 -5.69
N ILE A 303 16.51 5.26 -4.47
CA ILE A 303 17.27 5.47 -3.23
C ILE A 303 18.16 4.27 -2.89
N GLU A 304 17.78 3.08 -3.36
CA GLU A 304 18.41 1.81 -3.03
C GLU A 304 19.34 1.37 -4.19
N PRO A 305 20.67 1.43 -4.01
CA PRO A 305 21.61 1.15 -5.09
C PRO A 305 21.46 -0.27 -5.65
N THR A 306 21.00 -1.24 -4.85
CA THR A 306 20.80 -2.62 -5.29
C THR A 306 19.57 -2.81 -6.19
N GLN A 307 18.73 -1.81 -6.35
CA GLN A 307 17.61 -1.81 -7.31
C GLN A 307 18.08 -1.40 -8.72
N ILE A 308 19.14 -0.62 -8.81
CA ILE A 308 19.70 -0.19 -10.11
C ILE A 308 20.21 -1.40 -10.89
N GLY A 309 19.66 -1.57 -12.10
CA GLY A 309 20.02 -2.69 -12.98
C GLY A 309 19.52 -4.07 -12.54
N ARG A 310 18.69 -4.16 -11.50
CA ARG A 310 18.23 -5.44 -10.96
C ARG A 310 17.28 -6.19 -11.89
N VAL A 311 16.40 -5.49 -12.59
CA VAL A 311 15.43 -6.09 -13.53
C VAL A 311 15.94 -5.98 -14.95
N PHE A 312 16.37 -4.79 -15.35
CA PHE A 312 17.06 -4.50 -16.59
C PHE A 312 18.01 -3.32 -16.40
N ALA A 313 19.04 -3.23 -17.25
CA ALA A 313 19.99 -2.12 -17.23
C ALA A 313 19.34 -0.84 -17.79
N ALA A 314 19.39 0.24 -17.03
CA ALA A 314 19.03 1.56 -17.53
C ALA A 314 20.21 2.23 -18.24
N ASP A 315 19.95 3.07 -19.23
CA ASP A 315 20.99 3.82 -19.97
C ASP A 315 21.65 4.87 -19.08
N TYR A 316 20.91 5.39 -18.10
CA TYR A 316 21.43 6.27 -17.07
C TYR A 316 20.77 6.00 -15.72
N SER A 317 21.56 6.08 -14.65
CA SER A 317 21.06 5.80 -13.31
C SER A 317 21.59 6.78 -12.28
N ILE A 318 20.74 7.10 -11.30
CA ILE A 318 21.07 8.00 -10.18
C ILE A 318 20.62 7.34 -8.89
N VAL A 319 21.53 7.19 -7.92
CA VAL A 319 21.18 6.77 -6.56
C VAL A 319 20.82 8.01 -5.76
N SER A 320 19.51 8.22 -5.52
CA SER A 320 19.00 9.39 -4.84
C SER A 320 17.64 9.12 -4.18
N ASP A 321 17.37 9.83 -3.08
CA ASP A 321 16.00 10.04 -2.58
C ASP A 321 15.16 10.71 -3.66
N ALA A 322 13.90 10.29 -3.83
CA ALA A 322 13.03 10.80 -4.89
C ALA A 322 12.71 12.31 -4.73
N GLY A 323 12.54 12.77 -3.49
CA GLY A 323 12.30 14.19 -3.21
C GLY A 323 13.51 15.05 -3.55
N LEU A 324 14.72 14.67 -3.07
CA LEU A 324 15.96 15.38 -3.37
C LEU A 324 16.29 15.36 -4.88
N ALA A 325 15.94 14.28 -5.58
CA ALA A 325 16.10 14.22 -7.03
C ALA A 325 15.15 15.17 -7.75
N LEU A 326 13.86 15.17 -7.37
CA LEU A 326 12.85 16.06 -7.97
C LEU A 326 13.14 17.54 -7.69
N GLU A 327 13.60 17.91 -6.48
CA GLU A 327 14.04 19.27 -6.16
C GLU A 327 15.13 19.74 -7.14
N THR A 328 16.19 18.93 -7.30
CA THR A 328 17.31 19.29 -8.18
C THR A 328 16.91 19.29 -9.67
N LEU A 329 16.09 18.32 -10.10
CA LEU A 329 15.56 18.27 -11.47
C LEU A 329 14.66 19.48 -11.77
N LEU A 330 13.81 19.86 -10.83
CA LEU A 330 12.90 21.00 -10.99
C LEU A 330 13.66 22.33 -11.03
N GLU A 331 14.69 22.51 -10.20
CA GLU A 331 15.57 23.68 -10.27
C GLU A 331 16.20 23.84 -11.66
N VAL A 332 16.80 22.77 -12.19
CA VAL A 332 17.41 22.78 -13.53
C VAL A 332 16.35 22.99 -14.62
N ALA A 333 15.18 22.37 -14.50
CA ALA A 333 14.10 22.52 -15.49
C ALA A 333 13.58 23.95 -15.56
N ARG A 334 13.39 24.61 -14.41
CA ARG A 334 12.98 26.02 -14.35
C ARG A 334 14.01 26.93 -15.03
N GLU A 335 15.31 26.77 -14.74
CA GLU A 335 16.38 27.52 -15.38
C GLU A 335 16.41 27.30 -16.92
N TRP A 336 16.19 26.06 -17.37
CA TRP A 336 16.14 25.76 -18.80
C TRP A 336 14.92 26.38 -19.47
N LYS A 337 13.77 26.42 -18.78
CA LYS A 337 12.56 27.09 -19.25
C LYS A 337 12.78 28.58 -19.40
N ASP A 338 13.35 29.24 -18.39
CA ASP A 338 13.66 30.67 -18.38
C ASP A 338 14.69 31.04 -19.47
N ALA A 339 15.62 30.13 -19.76
CA ALA A 339 16.60 30.28 -20.81
C ALA A 339 16.06 29.93 -22.24
N GLY A 340 14.77 29.58 -22.35
CA GLY A 340 14.13 29.20 -23.61
C GLY A 340 14.64 27.88 -24.22
N LYS A 341 15.26 27.02 -23.41
CA LYS A 341 15.74 25.68 -23.82
C LYS A 341 14.64 24.63 -23.85
N LEU A 342 13.55 24.83 -23.13
CA LEU A 342 12.35 23.99 -23.16
C LEU A 342 11.34 24.62 -24.12
N GLY A 343 10.66 23.79 -24.92
CA GLY A 343 9.60 24.27 -25.83
C GLY A 343 8.44 24.88 -25.05
N ASN A 344 7.80 25.91 -25.63
CA ASN A 344 6.63 26.59 -25.03
C ASN A 344 5.31 26.10 -25.64
N GLU A 345 5.33 25.21 -26.61
CA GLU A 345 4.14 24.70 -27.29
C GLU A 345 3.65 23.41 -26.63
N GLU A 346 2.33 23.24 -26.61
CA GLU A 346 1.71 21.98 -26.16
C GLU A 346 2.20 20.84 -27.06
N SER A 347 2.83 19.84 -26.48
CA SER A 347 3.44 18.75 -27.22
C SER A 347 2.37 17.92 -27.95
N LYS A 348 2.58 17.64 -29.23
CA LYS A 348 1.76 16.71 -30.01
C LYS A 348 1.62 15.36 -29.29
N TRP A 349 2.70 14.91 -28.65
CA TRP A 349 2.72 13.70 -27.85
C TRP A 349 1.73 13.73 -26.67
N VAL A 350 1.66 14.84 -25.92
CA VAL A 350 0.70 15.03 -24.83
C VAL A 350 -0.73 14.94 -25.37
N PHE A 351 -1.01 15.61 -26.49
CA PHE A 351 -2.33 15.54 -27.12
C PHE A 351 -2.70 14.11 -27.53
N GLU A 352 -1.79 13.35 -28.14
CA GLU A 352 -2.00 11.94 -28.49
C GLU A 352 -2.30 11.08 -27.26
N CYS A 353 -1.59 11.31 -26.15
CA CYS A 353 -1.83 10.61 -24.89
C CYS A 353 -3.23 10.93 -24.30
N GLN A 354 -3.65 12.20 -24.35
CA GLN A 354 -4.98 12.61 -23.89
C GLN A 354 -6.09 12.00 -24.75
N GLU A 355 -5.92 11.93 -26.07
CA GLU A 355 -6.87 11.25 -26.96
C GLU A 355 -6.97 9.77 -26.68
N ARG A 356 -5.86 9.08 -26.39
CA ARG A 356 -5.90 7.69 -25.95
C ARG A 356 -6.66 7.55 -24.63
N LYS A 357 -6.38 8.41 -23.65
CA LYS A 357 -7.09 8.41 -22.37
C LYS A 357 -8.60 8.57 -22.56
N ARG A 358 -9.01 9.42 -23.50
CA ARG A 358 -10.43 9.65 -23.80
C ARG A 358 -11.09 8.46 -24.52
N THR A 359 -10.38 7.82 -25.45
CA THR A 359 -10.96 6.83 -26.39
C THR A 359 -10.80 5.38 -25.93
N LEU A 360 -9.82 5.07 -25.06
CA LEU A 360 -9.53 3.70 -24.62
C LEU A 360 -10.01 3.42 -23.20
N GLN A 361 -11.08 4.08 -22.76
CA GLN A 361 -11.73 3.78 -21.47
C GLN A 361 -12.42 2.40 -21.50
N ARG A 362 -12.44 1.72 -20.35
CA ARG A 362 -13.26 0.54 -20.16
C ARG A 362 -14.70 0.93 -19.85
N ARG A 363 -15.63 0.10 -20.33
CA ARG A 363 -17.04 0.25 -19.97
C ARG A 363 -17.24 -0.07 -18.48
N THR A 364 -18.02 0.75 -17.79
CA THR A 364 -18.35 0.58 -16.37
C THR A 364 -19.84 0.40 -16.11
N HIS A 365 -20.69 0.93 -17.00
CA HIS A 365 -22.14 0.89 -16.82
C HIS A 365 -22.73 -0.45 -17.26
N PHE A 366 -23.21 -1.23 -16.27
CA PHE A 366 -23.87 -2.51 -16.42
C PHE A 366 -25.06 -2.62 -15.48
N ASP A 367 -26.19 -3.10 -15.98
CA ASP A 367 -27.45 -3.26 -15.20
C ASP A 367 -27.75 -4.72 -14.86
N ASN A 368 -26.74 -5.56 -14.83
CA ASN A 368 -26.86 -6.98 -14.55
C ASN A 368 -27.21 -7.27 -13.08
N VAL A 369 -27.98 -8.35 -12.88
CA VAL A 369 -28.23 -8.96 -11.57
C VAL A 369 -27.94 -10.47 -11.70
N PRO A 370 -27.03 -11.03 -10.87
CA PRO A 370 -26.18 -10.38 -9.87
C PRO A 370 -25.29 -9.29 -10.46
N LEU A 371 -24.75 -8.42 -9.58
CA LEU A 371 -24.00 -7.23 -9.97
C LEU A 371 -22.74 -7.56 -10.76
N LYS A 372 -22.44 -6.78 -11.78
CA LYS A 372 -21.09 -6.72 -12.35
C LYS A 372 -20.21 -5.77 -11.51
N PRO A 373 -18.96 -6.17 -11.22
CA PRO A 373 -18.08 -5.34 -10.39
C PRO A 373 -17.82 -3.95 -10.99
N GLN A 374 -17.79 -3.82 -12.31
CA GLN A 374 -17.58 -2.55 -13.01
C GLN A 374 -18.60 -1.48 -12.55
N ARG A 375 -19.87 -1.87 -12.38
CA ARG A 375 -20.91 -0.96 -11.92
C ARG A 375 -20.68 -0.52 -10.47
N VAL A 376 -20.15 -1.37 -9.62
CA VAL A 376 -19.80 -1.01 -8.22
C VAL A 376 -18.76 0.11 -8.21
N TYR A 377 -17.70 0.00 -9.02
CA TYR A 377 -16.65 1.02 -9.09
C TYR A 377 -17.12 2.34 -9.73
N GLU A 378 -18.03 2.26 -10.71
CA GLU A 378 -18.68 3.44 -11.28
C GLU A 378 -19.41 4.24 -10.20
N GLU A 379 -20.24 3.57 -9.40
CA GLU A 379 -20.99 4.22 -8.32
C GLU A 379 -20.08 4.70 -7.17
N MET A 380 -18.99 3.97 -6.88
CA MET A 380 -17.97 4.44 -5.93
C MET A 380 -17.33 5.76 -6.39
N ASN A 381 -16.97 5.87 -7.67
CA ASN A 381 -16.43 7.10 -8.24
C ASN A 381 -17.42 8.28 -8.18
N ALA A 382 -18.72 8.00 -8.26
CA ALA A 382 -19.77 9.01 -8.18
C ALA A 382 -20.10 9.46 -6.74
N VAL A 383 -20.02 8.54 -5.77
CA VAL A 383 -20.43 8.79 -4.37
C VAL A 383 -19.30 9.31 -3.48
N PHE A 384 -18.08 8.82 -3.70
CA PHE A 384 -16.95 9.20 -2.88
C PHE A 384 -16.21 10.41 -3.45
N ASP A 385 -15.81 11.32 -2.56
CA ASP A 385 -15.15 12.56 -2.95
C ASP A 385 -13.63 12.37 -3.20
N ARG A 386 -13.01 13.43 -3.69
CA ARG A 386 -11.57 13.45 -4.05
C ARG A 386 -10.61 13.20 -2.87
N ASN A 387 -11.08 13.38 -1.63
CA ASN A 387 -10.26 13.21 -0.43
C ASN A 387 -10.40 11.81 0.17
N THR A 388 -11.19 10.94 -0.46
CA THR A 388 -11.37 9.56 -0.01
C THR A 388 -10.08 8.78 -0.09
N ARG A 389 -9.78 8.01 0.97
CA ARG A 389 -8.64 7.12 1.04
C ARG A 389 -9.09 5.68 0.89
N TYR A 390 -8.66 5.06 -0.18
CA TYR A 390 -8.96 3.66 -0.47
C TYR A 390 -7.89 2.74 0.10
N VAL A 391 -8.32 1.66 0.76
CA VAL A 391 -7.45 0.65 1.37
C VAL A 391 -7.78 -0.71 0.80
N SER A 392 -6.80 -1.39 0.22
CA SER A 392 -7.01 -2.72 -0.38
C SER A 392 -5.69 -3.51 -0.37
N THR A 393 -5.77 -4.83 -0.47
CA THR A 393 -4.57 -5.67 -0.55
C THR A 393 -4.40 -6.35 -1.90
N ILE A 394 -5.14 -7.41 -2.20
CA ILE A 394 -4.95 -8.27 -3.36
C ILE A 394 -6.30 -8.84 -3.85
N GLY A 395 -6.29 -9.56 -4.95
CA GLY A 395 -7.42 -10.26 -5.53
C GLY A 395 -8.10 -9.48 -6.65
N LEU A 396 -9.25 -9.97 -7.09
CA LEU A 396 -10.04 -9.31 -8.13
C LEU A 396 -10.42 -7.88 -7.75
N SER A 397 -10.76 -7.65 -6.49
CA SER A 397 -11.11 -6.33 -5.95
C SER A 397 -10.03 -5.28 -6.17
N GLN A 398 -8.76 -5.61 -5.85
CA GLN A 398 -7.63 -4.71 -6.07
C GLN A 398 -7.38 -4.45 -7.56
N ILE A 399 -7.42 -5.52 -8.38
CA ILE A 399 -7.14 -5.42 -9.82
C ILE A 399 -8.21 -4.58 -10.50
N GLN A 400 -9.48 -4.85 -10.20
CA GLN A 400 -10.61 -4.08 -10.73
C GLN A 400 -10.57 -2.62 -10.27
N ALA A 401 -10.24 -2.36 -9.00
CA ALA A 401 -10.04 -1.02 -8.51
C ALA A 401 -8.97 -0.27 -9.32
N ALA A 402 -7.81 -0.90 -9.54
CA ALA A 402 -6.74 -0.31 -10.33
C ALA A 402 -7.08 -0.07 -11.81
N GLN A 403 -8.09 -0.76 -12.33
CA GLN A 403 -8.56 -0.61 -13.71
C GLN A 403 -9.72 0.41 -13.84
N LEU A 404 -10.46 0.69 -12.76
CA LEU A 404 -11.79 1.33 -12.83
C LEU A 404 -12.01 2.47 -11.83
N LEU A 405 -11.31 2.51 -10.68
CA LEU A 405 -11.41 3.62 -9.73
C LEU A 405 -10.59 4.83 -10.16
N HIS A 406 -10.90 5.97 -9.55
CA HIS A 406 -10.14 7.21 -9.66
C HIS A 406 -9.52 7.62 -8.32
N VAL A 407 -8.26 8.04 -8.35
CA VAL A 407 -7.48 8.48 -7.18
C VAL A 407 -6.88 9.84 -7.46
N TYR A 408 -7.02 10.78 -6.53
CA TYR A 408 -6.73 12.19 -6.77
C TYR A 408 -5.61 12.78 -5.92
N GLY A 409 -4.97 11.98 -5.07
CA GLY A 409 -3.92 12.46 -4.20
C GLY A 409 -2.99 11.37 -3.71
N ALA A 410 -1.77 11.74 -3.39
CA ALA A 410 -0.81 10.84 -2.75
C ALA A 410 -1.37 10.31 -1.43
N ARG A 411 -1.12 9.04 -1.12
CA ARG A 411 -1.67 8.34 0.06
C ARG A 411 -3.20 8.23 0.08
N HIS A 412 -3.89 8.46 -1.07
CA HIS A 412 -5.31 8.14 -1.23
C HIS A 412 -5.54 6.71 -1.74
N TRP A 413 -4.52 6.06 -2.29
CA TRP A 413 -4.49 4.63 -2.54
C TRP A 413 -3.47 3.97 -1.61
N ILE A 414 -3.94 3.15 -0.69
CA ILE A 414 -3.14 2.51 0.35
C ILE A 414 -3.23 1.00 0.16
N ASN A 415 -2.11 0.38 -0.20
CA ASN A 415 -2.09 -0.99 -0.69
C ASN A 415 -0.80 -1.72 -0.28
N ALA A 416 -0.92 -3.00 0.08
CA ALA A 416 0.21 -3.91 0.30
C ALA A 416 0.61 -4.61 -1.00
N GLY A 417 0.93 -3.83 -2.05
CA GLY A 417 0.95 -4.27 -3.43
C GLY A 417 1.97 -5.34 -3.80
N GLN A 418 3.12 -5.37 -3.16
CA GLN A 418 4.17 -6.35 -3.49
C GLN A 418 3.98 -7.68 -2.76
N ALA A 419 3.60 -7.65 -1.50
CA ALA A 419 3.41 -8.86 -0.69
C ALA A 419 2.01 -9.45 -0.89
N GLY A 420 0.98 -8.60 -0.91
CA GLY A 420 -0.41 -8.98 -1.10
C GLY A 420 -0.94 -9.97 -0.07
N PRO A 421 -0.73 -9.78 1.24
CA PRO A 421 -1.24 -10.72 2.23
C PRO A 421 -2.76 -10.63 2.32
N LEU A 422 -3.44 -11.78 2.37
CA LEU A 422 -4.85 -11.82 2.72
C LEU A 422 -5.06 -11.45 4.19
N GLY A 423 -6.21 -10.84 4.50
CA GLY A 423 -6.51 -10.35 5.85
C GLY A 423 -5.92 -8.97 6.18
N TRP A 424 -5.16 -8.37 5.27
CA TRP A 424 -4.52 -7.07 5.49
C TRP A 424 -5.51 -5.91 5.49
N THR A 425 -6.58 -5.99 4.69
CA THR A 425 -7.45 -4.84 4.38
C THR A 425 -8.15 -4.28 5.61
N ILE A 426 -8.79 -5.12 6.44
CA ILE A 426 -9.51 -4.68 7.64
C ILE A 426 -8.59 -3.96 8.64
N PRO A 427 -7.49 -4.60 9.12
CA PRO A 427 -6.64 -3.96 10.11
C PRO A 427 -5.90 -2.74 9.54
N ALA A 428 -5.48 -2.77 8.28
CA ALA A 428 -4.87 -1.60 7.66
C ALA A 428 -5.84 -0.41 7.59
N ALA A 429 -7.12 -0.65 7.25
CA ALA A 429 -8.14 0.40 7.25
C ALA A 429 -8.34 1.01 8.65
N LEU A 430 -8.31 0.20 9.70
CA LEU A 430 -8.31 0.70 11.08
C LEU A 430 -7.09 1.60 11.35
N GLY A 431 -5.90 1.17 10.95
CA GLY A 431 -4.69 1.98 11.07
C GLY A 431 -4.76 3.31 10.32
N VAL A 432 -5.28 3.28 9.09
CA VAL A 432 -5.50 4.48 8.26
C VAL A 432 -6.51 5.43 8.91
N ALA A 433 -7.63 4.91 9.40
CA ALA A 433 -8.66 5.71 10.04
C ALA A 433 -8.18 6.37 11.36
N VAL A 434 -7.29 5.68 12.10
CA VAL A 434 -6.62 6.27 13.27
C VAL A 434 -5.65 7.39 12.87
N ALA A 435 -4.93 7.23 11.76
CA ALA A 435 -3.94 8.22 11.29
C ALA A 435 -4.58 9.44 10.63
N ALA A 436 -5.77 9.29 10.03
CA ALA A 436 -6.47 10.32 9.25
C ALA A 436 -7.96 10.36 9.61
N PRO A 437 -8.30 10.73 10.86
CA PRO A 437 -9.70 10.72 11.33
C PRO A 437 -10.60 11.73 10.62
N GLU A 438 -10.02 12.68 9.90
CA GLU A 438 -10.74 13.68 9.08
C GLU A 438 -11.14 13.15 7.69
N ALA A 439 -10.50 12.07 7.23
CA ALA A 439 -10.74 11.54 5.88
C ALA A 439 -11.86 10.49 5.87
N THR A 440 -12.55 10.38 4.74
CA THR A 440 -13.38 9.21 4.46
C THR A 440 -12.46 8.06 4.09
N VAL A 441 -12.40 7.01 4.92
CA VAL A 441 -11.64 5.80 4.64
C VAL A 441 -12.57 4.74 4.09
N VAL A 442 -12.24 4.19 2.92
CA VAL A 442 -12.99 3.13 2.25
C VAL A 442 -12.08 1.92 2.04
N ALA A 443 -12.32 0.88 2.81
CA ALA A 443 -11.70 -0.42 2.60
C ALA A 443 -12.42 -1.15 1.46
N LEU A 444 -11.66 -1.87 0.64
CA LEU A 444 -12.16 -2.62 -0.50
C LEU A 444 -11.52 -4.01 -0.53
N SER A 445 -12.33 -5.05 -0.39
CA SER A 445 -11.84 -6.43 -0.43
C SER A 445 -12.84 -7.39 -1.07
N GLY A 446 -12.33 -8.54 -1.51
CA GLY A 446 -13.16 -9.72 -1.79
C GLY A 446 -13.58 -10.41 -0.48
N ASP A 447 -14.52 -11.33 -0.63
CA ASP A 447 -15.08 -12.12 0.48
C ASP A 447 -14.04 -12.96 1.24
N TYR A 448 -13.05 -13.48 0.54
CA TYR A 448 -12.02 -14.34 1.15
C TYR A 448 -11.00 -13.52 1.95
N ASP A 449 -10.54 -12.39 1.44
CA ASP A 449 -9.69 -11.45 2.19
C ASP A 449 -10.40 -10.94 3.44
N PHE A 450 -11.70 -10.62 3.32
CA PHE A 450 -12.53 -10.14 4.42
C PHE A 450 -12.64 -11.13 5.58
N GLN A 451 -12.65 -12.43 5.28
CA GLN A 451 -12.80 -13.49 6.30
C GLN A 451 -11.52 -13.78 7.09
N PHE A 452 -10.33 -13.40 6.60
CA PHE A 452 -9.04 -13.78 7.22
C PHE A 452 -8.80 -13.18 8.60
N LEU A 453 -9.15 -11.92 8.80
CA LEU A 453 -9.02 -11.21 10.09
C LEU A 453 -10.32 -10.45 10.40
N ILE A 454 -11.45 -11.09 10.17
CA ILE A 454 -12.78 -10.50 10.31
C ILE A 454 -13.09 -10.05 11.74
N GLU A 455 -12.48 -10.69 12.74
CA GLU A 455 -12.62 -10.35 14.15
C GLU A 455 -12.12 -8.94 14.48
N GLU A 456 -11.24 -8.38 13.66
CA GLU A 456 -10.74 -7.01 13.83
C GLU A 456 -11.83 -5.94 13.61
N LEU A 457 -12.94 -6.29 12.99
CA LEU A 457 -14.13 -5.41 12.95
C LEU A 457 -14.59 -5.01 14.37
N ALA A 458 -14.49 -5.94 15.34
CA ALA A 458 -14.81 -5.65 16.72
C ALA A 458 -13.88 -4.61 17.36
N VAL A 459 -12.65 -4.46 16.86
CA VAL A 459 -11.72 -3.40 17.29
C VAL A 459 -12.23 -2.04 16.83
N GLY A 460 -12.67 -1.94 15.58
CA GLY A 460 -13.27 -0.72 15.04
C GLY A 460 -14.50 -0.27 15.86
N ALA A 461 -15.37 -1.19 16.21
CA ALA A 461 -16.53 -0.92 17.06
C ALA A 461 -16.13 -0.55 18.50
N GLN A 462 -15.15 -1.24 19.10
CA GLN A 462 -14.71 -1.00 20.48
C GLN A 462 -14.05 0.38 20.66
N PHE A 463 -13.25 0.81 19.70
CA PHE A 463 -12.45 2.02 19.80
C PHE A 463 -13.04 3.21 19.04
N ASN A 464 -14.26 3.08 18.51
CA ASN A 464 -14.91 4.10 17.68
C ASN A 464 -14.00 4.56 16.51
N ILE A 465 -13.52 3.58 15.75
CA ILE A 465 -12.70 3.80 14.56
C ILE A 465 -13.56 3.54 13.31
N PRO A 466 -14.28 4.58 12.81
CA PRO A 466 -15.20 4.42 11.71
C PRO A 466 -14.48 4.36 10.37
N TYR A 467 -14.94 3.47 9.51
CA TYR A 467 -14.61 3.43 8.08
C TYR A 467 -15.70 2.68 7.31
N ILE A 468 -15.74 2.81 6.00
CA ILE A 468 -16.66 2.05 5.15
C ILE A 468 -15.90 0.88 4.53
N HIS A 469 -16.47 -0.33 4.59
CA HIS A 469 -15.91 -1.50 3.92
C HIS A 469 -16.83 -1.91 2.77
N VAL A 470 -16.38 -1.70 1.53
CA VAL A 470 -17.03 -2.23 0.34
C VAL A 470 -16.54 -3.65 0.12
N LEU A 471 -17.39 -4.62 0.46
CA LEU A 471 -17.14 -6.04 0.32
C LEU A 471 -17.70 -6.52 -1.01
N VAL A 472 -16.83 -6.79 -1.99
CA VAL A 472 -17.23 -7.34 -3.29
C VAL A 472 -17.26 -8.87 -3.21
N ASN A 473 -18.46 -9.41 -2.99
CA ASN A 473 -18.68 -10.82 -2.70
C ASN A 473 -19.14 -11.58 -3.95
N ASN A 474 -18.26 -12.39 -4.52
CA ASN A 474 -18.58 -13.34 -5.58
C ASN A 474 -18.60 -14.81 -5.10
N ALA A 475 -18.35 -15.05 -3.83
CA ALA A 475 -18.27 -16.38 -3.18
C ALA A 475 -17.35 -17.36 -3.92
N TYR A 476 -16.26 -16.84 -4.48
CA TYR A 476 -15.41 -17.65 -5.35
C TYR A 476 -13.97 -17.11 -5.40
N LEU A 477 -12.98 -17.99 -5.38
CA LEU A 477 -11.57 -17.61 -5.64
C LEU A 477 -11.35 -17.28 -7.13
N GLY A 478 -12.00 -16.22 -7.61
CA GLY A 478 -12.11 -15.90 -9.03
C GLY A 478 -10.77 -15.66 -9.72
N LEU A 479 -9.82 -14.97 -9.08
CA LEU A 479 -8.49 -14.76 -9.64
C LEU A 479 -7.70 -16.06 -9.77
N ILE A 480 -7.83 -16.96 -8.80
CA ILE A 480 -7.19 -18.28 -8.83
C ILE A 480 -7.78 -19.11 -9.97
N ARG A 481 -9.12 -19.10 -10.13
CA ARG A 481 -9.79 -19.77 -11.25
C ARG A 481 -9.29 -19.24 -12.60
N GLN A 482 -9.21 -17.92 -12.76
CA GLN A 482 -8.71 -17.32 -14.00
C GLN A 482 -7.26 -17.74 -14.28
N SER A 483 -6.42 -17.82 -13.26
CA SER A 483 -5.04 -18.31 -13.35
C SER A 483 -4.98 -19.79 -13.73
N GLN A 484 -5.79 -20.65 -13.09
CA GLN A 484 -5.86 -22.07 -13.43
C GLN A 484 -6.26 -22.31 -14.89
N ARG A 485 -7.20 -21.52 -15.40
CA ARG A 485 -7.55 -21.57 -16.83
C ARG A 485 -6.39 -21.14 -17.73
N GLY A 486 -5.64 -20.14 -17.32
CA GLY A 486 -4.42 -19.70 -18.04
C GLY A 486 -3.33 -20.77 -18.08
N PHE A 487 -3.31 -21.68 -17.11
CA PHE A 487 -2.42 -22.86 -17.11
C PHE A 487 -3.02 -24.10 -17.77
N GLU A 488 -4.17 -23.98 -18.43
CA GLU A 488 -4.87 -25.07 -19.12
C GLU A 488 -5.17 -26.28 -18.21
N MET A 489 -5.46 -26.03 -16.94
CA MET A 489 -5.78 -27.10 -15.99
C MET A 489 -7.13 -27.75 -16.33
N GLU A 490 -7.17 -29.07 -16.48
CA GLU A 490 -8.36 -29.82 -16.78
C GLU A 490 -9.43 -29.79 -15.69
N GLN A 491 -8.98 -29.72 -14.42
CA GLN A 491 -9.85 -29.65 -13.26
C GLN A 491 -9.46 -28.44 -12.39
N ASN A 492 -10.45 -27.64 -12.04
CA ASN A 492 -10.27 -26.60 -11.03
C ASN A 492 -10.17 -27.25 -9.65
N VAL A 493 -9.23 -26.78 -8.83
CA VAL A 493 -9.23 -27.07 -7.40
C VAL A 493 -10.46 -26.40 -6.77
N GLN A 494 -10.90 -26.86 -5.64
CA GLN A 494 -12.03 -26.28 -4.91
C GLN A 494 -11.87 -24.76 -4.74
N LEU A 495 -12.80 -23.98 -5.26
CA LEU A 495 -12.69 -22.53 -5.37
C LEU A 495 -13.89 -21.79 -4.80
N ASP A 496 -15.02 -22.48 -4.56
CA ASP A 496 -16.25 -21.87 -4.05
C ASP A 496 -16.39 -22.03 -2.53
N PHE A 497 -17.25 -21.22 -1.96
CA PHE A 497 -17.54 -21.16 -0.53
C PHE A 497 -18.98 -21.61 -0.23
N ASP A 498 -19.57 -22.40 -1.12
CA ASP A 498 -20.93 -22.88 -0.94
C ASP A 498 -21.10 -23.63 0.39
N ASN A 499 -22.16 -23.31 1.11
CA ASN A 499 -22.45 -23.92 2.41
C ASN A 499 -23.75 -24.71 2.31
N ILE A 500 -23.63 -26.02 2.28
CA ILE A 500 -24.77 -26.95 2.19
C ILE A 500 -25.74 -26.81 3.39
N ASN A 501 -25.27 -26.29 4.51
CA ASN A 501 -26.08 -26.08 5.71
C ASN A 501 -26.75 -24.70 5.77
N SER A 502 -26.52 -23.85 4.76
CA SER A 502 -27.11 -22.52 4.64
C SER A 502 -27.59 -22.27 3.22
N PRO A 503 -28.55 -23.07 2.71
CA PRO A 503 -29.03 -22.97 1.33
C PRO A 503 -29.74 -21.64 1.05
N GLU A 504 -30.22 -20.95 2.07
CA GLU A 504 -30.83 -19.61 1.99
C GLU A 504 -29.86 -18.52 1.52
N LEU A 505 -28.55 -18.77 1.62
CA LEU A 505 -27.52 -17.86 1.12
C LEU A 505 -27.24 -18.01 -0.39
N ASN A 506 -27.98 -18.88 -1.07
CA ASN A 506 -27.89 -19.09 -2.53
C ASN A 506 -26.45 -19.33 -3.02
N GLY A 507 -25.64 -20.06 -2.23
CA GLY A 507 -24.25 -20.39 -2.53
C GLY A 507 -23.22 -19.31 -2.21
N TYR A 508 -23.60 -18.23 -1.51
CA TYR A 508 -22.65 -17.19 -1.05
C TYR A 508 -22.01 -17.51 0.31
N GLY A 509 -22.24 -18.69 0.85
CA GLY A 509 -21.45 -19.37 1.88
C GLY A 509 -21.51 -18.77 3.28
N VAL A 510 -21.29 -17.49 3.45
CA VAL A 510 -21.23 -16.77 4.73
C VAL A 510 -22.19 -15.58 4.74
N ASP A 511 -22.96 -15.43 5.82
CA ASP A 511 -23.76 -14.23 6.05
C ASP A 511 -22.88 -13.12 6.68
N HIS A 512 -22.13 -12.42 5.85
CA HIS A 512 -21.21 -11.37 6.28
C HIS A 512 -21.91 -10.22 7.01
N VAL A 513 -23.17 -9.92 6.64
CA VAL A 513 -23.97 -8.89 7.32
C VAL A 513 -24.19 -9.27 8.78
N LYS A 514 -24.69 -10.48 9.05
CA LYS A 514 -24.90 -10.94 10.44
C LYS A 514 -23.60 -11.05 11.22
N VAL A 515 -22.50 -11.47 10.58
CA VAL A 515 -21.19 -11.53 11.26
C VAL A 515 -20.74 -10.13 11.64
N ALA A 516 -20.80 -9.16 10.73
CA ALA A 516 -20.42 -7.78 10.99
C ALA A 516 -21.26 -7.15 12.11
N GLU A 517 -22.58 -7.34 12.08
CA GLU A 517 -23.49 -6.86 13.13
C GLU A 517 -23.18 -7.52 14.48
N GLY A 518 -22.89 -8.83 14.49
CA GLY A 518 -22.47 -9.56 15.68
C GLY A 518 -21.16 -9.05 16.29
N LEU A 519 -20.28 -8.47 15.49
CA LEU A 519 -19.03 -7.81 15.91
C LEU A 519 -19.21 -6.32 16.28
N GLY A 520 -20.46 -5.82 16.28
CA GLY A 520 -20.79 -4.44 16.70
C GLY A 520 -20.72 -3.40 15.57
N CYS A 521 -20.61 -3.82 14.35
CA CYS A 521 -20.62 -2.96 13.16
C CYS A 521 -22.03 -2.70 12.61
N LYS A 522 -22.15 -1.86 11.59
CA LYS A 522 -23.35 -1.75 10.76
C LYS A 522 -23.09 -2.43 9.42
N ALA A 523 -24.13 -2.98 8.81
CA ALA A 523 -23.97 -3.64 7.52
C ALA A 523 -25.20 -3.47 6.63
N ILE A 524 -24.97 -3.44 5.30
CA ILE A 524 -25.99 -3.37 4.26
C ILE A 524 -25.61 -4.40 3.18
N ARG A 525 -26.59 -5.14 2.66
CA ARG A 525 -26.40 -6.04 1.50
C ARG A 525 -27.08 -5.45 0.29
N VAL A 526 -26.39 -5.48 -0.85
CA VAL A 526 -26.81 -4.90 -2.13
C VAL A 526 -26.89 -5.99 -3.20
N HIS A 527 -28.02 -6.08 -3.89
CA HIS A 527 -28.30 -7.09 -4.91
C HIS A 527 -28.50 -6.52 -6.32
N ALA A 528 -28.90 -5.25 -6.43
CA ALA A 528 -29.25 -4.64 -7.69
C ALA A 528 -28.47 -3.31 -7.92
N PRO A 529 -28.22 -2.93 -9.19
CA PRO A 529 -27.43 -1.75 -9.54
C PRO A 529 -27.95 -0.43 -8.96
N ASP A 530 -29.25 -0.25 -8.91
CA ASP A 530 -29.92 0.95 -8.38
C ASP A 530 -29.87 1.07 -6.85
N GLU A 531 -29.50 0.00 -6.15
CA GLU A 531 -29.29 -0.02 -4.70
C GLU A 531 -27.87 0.46 -4.30
N ILE A 532 -26.89 0.44 -5.22
CA ILE A 532 -25.46 0.67 -4.89
C ILE A 532 -25.25 2.07 -4.32
N ALA A 533 -25.57 3.12 -5.07
CA ALA A 533 -25.36 4.50 -4.64
C ALA A 533 -26.13 4.83 -3.34
N PRO A 534 -27.43 4.48 -3.18
CA PRO A 534 -28.15 4.66 -1.92
C PRO A 534 -27.47 3.96 -0.73
N ALA A 535 -26.98 2.71 -0.90
CA ALA A 535 -26.29 1.97 0.15
C ALA A 535 -24.97 2.62 0.56
N LEU A 536 -24.17 3.10 -0.40
CA LEU A 536 -22.92 3.82 -0.13
C LEU A 536 -23.19 5.16 0.60
N GLN A 537 -24.23 5.88 0.21
CA GLN A 537 -24.65 7.11 0.90
C GLN A 537 -25.13 6.84 2.32
N GLN A 538 -25.92 5.78 2.51
CA GLN A 538 -26.35 5.34 3.83
C GLN A 538 -25.16 4.92 4.71
N ALA A 539 -24.16 4.26 4.12
CA ALA A 539 -22.94 3.88 4.84
C ALA A 539 -22.18 5.11 5.32
N LYS A 540 -22.06 6.19 4.52
CA LYS A 540 -21.48 7.46 4.95
C LYS A 540 -22.25 8.08 6.14
N ALA A 541 -23.57 8.05 6.08
CA ALA A 541 -24.42 8.56 7.16
C ALA A 541 -24.21 7.73 8.45
N TRP A 542 -24.27 6.41 8.37
CA TRP A 542 -24.10 5.52 9.53
C TRP A 542 -22.68 5.59 10.10
N MET A 543 -21.64 5.66 9.27
CA MET A 543 -20.26 5.86 9.72
C MET A 543 -20.14 7.12 10.58
N SER A 544 -20.77 8.22 10.15
CA SER A 544 -20.78 9.48 10.88
C SER A 544 -21.60 9.42 12.16
N GLU A 545 -22.77 8.75 12.13
CA GLU A 545 -23.70 8.66 13.26
C GLU A 545 -23.21 7.70 14.35
N PHE A 546 -22.89 6.46 13.97
CA PHE A 546 -22.58 5.38 14.93
C PHE A 546 -21.10 5.30 15.31
N LYS A 547 -20.20 5.92 14.54
CA LYS A 547 -18.75 5.90 14.77
C LYS A 547 -18.15 4.48 14.82
N VAL A 548 -18.70 3.57 14.02
CA VAL A 548 -18.24 2.17 13.88
C VAL A 548 -17.97 1.86 12.41
N PRO A 549 -17.26 0.78 12.09
CA PRO A 549 -17.15 0.30 10.71
C PRO A 549 -18.54 0.01 10.12
N VAL A 550 -18.71 0.34 8.84
CA VAL A 550 -19.94 0.06 8.09
C VAL A 550 -19.60 -0.79 6.87
N ILE A 551 -20.16 -1.98 6.81
CA ILE A 551 -19.91 -2.93 5.74
C ILE A 551 -21.02 -2.81 4.68
N VAL A 552 -20.64 -2.62 3.42
CA VAL A 552 -21.55 -2.65 2.28
C VAL A 552 -21.20 -3.86 1.42
N GLU A 553 -21.95 -4.94 1.58
CA GLU A 553 -21.74 -6.19 0.85
C GLU A 553 -22.43 -6.13 -0.50
N MET A 554 -21.65 -6.17 -1.57
CA MET A 554 -22.09 -6.18 -2.97
C MET A 554 -22.14 -7.62 -3.48
N ILE A 555 -23.33 -8.13 -3.79
CA ILE A 555 -23.50 -9.49 -4.31
C ILE A 555 -23.19 -9.49 -5.80
N LEU A 556 -22.00 -9.97 -6.14
CA LEU A 556 -21.50 -9.99 -7.51
C LEU A 556 -21.87 -11.30 -8.22
N GLU A 557 -21.83 -11.28 -9.53
CA GLU A 557 -21.75 -12.52 -10.32
C GLU A 557 -20.52 -13.33 -9.90
N ARG A 558 -20.64 -14.68 -9.90
CA ARG A 558 -19.56 -15.55 -9.40
C ARG A 558 -18.30 -15.52 -10.24
N VAL A 559 -18.45 -15.32 -11.53
CA VAL A 559 -17.37 -15.43 -12.50
C VAL A 559 -17.30 -14.17 -13.35
N THR A 560 -16.53 -13.21 -12.90
CA THR A 560 -16.05 -12.09 -13.71
C THR A 560 -14.55 -12.25 -13.89
N ASN A 561 -14.07 -12.26 -15.12
CA ASN A 561 -12.66 -12.21 -15.39
C ASN A 561 -12.19 -10.74 -15.42
N VAL A 562 -10.98 -10.50 -14.93
CA VAL A 562 -10.31 -9.18 -15.05
C VAL A 562 -9.42 -9.20 -16.28
N SER A 563 -9.21 -8.04 -16.87
CA SER A 563 -8.24 -7.89 -17.96
C SER A 563 -6.85 -8.22 -17.44
N MET A 564 -6.15 -9.12 -18.12
CA MET A 564 -4.80 -9.53 -17.72
C MET A 564 -4.01 -10.07 -18.94
N GLY A 565 -2.69 -10.03 -18.83
CA GLY A 565 -1.78 -10.53 -19.87
C GLY A 565 -0.45 -11.02 -19.32
N LEU A 566 0.41 -11.49 -20.20
CA LEU A 566 1.80 -11.82 -19.89
C LEU A 566 2.74 -10.67 -20.26
N ASN A 567 2.35 -9.87 -21.23
CA ASN A 567 3.07 -8.69 -21.72
C ASN A 567 2.12 -7.49 -21.78
N ILE A 568 2.66 -6.30 -21.74
CA ILE A 568 1.86 -5.07 -21.79
C ILE A 568 1.25 -4.79 -23.18
N ASP A 569 1.76 -5.43 -24.23
CA ASP A 569 1.23 -5.39 -25.62
C ASP A 569 0.15 -6.43 -25.89
N ALA A 570 -0.08 -7.36 -24.98
CA ALA A 570 -0.99 -8.49 -25.14
C ALA A 570 -1.81 -8.72 -23.86
N VAL A 571 -2.69 -7.77 -23.55
CA VAL A 571 -3.65 -7.88 -22.44
C VAL A 571 -4.98 -8.37 -23.00
N THR A 572 -5.52 -9.46 -22.44
CA THR A 572 -6.83 -9.98 -22.78
C THR A 572 -7.92 -9.19 -22.09
N GLU A 573 -8.85 -8.64 -22.83
CA GLU A 573 -10.06 -8.00 -22.34
C GLU A 573 -11.24 -9.01 -22.36
N PHE A 574 -12.04 -9.05 -21.32
CA PHE A 574 -13.13 -10.03 -21.17
C PHE A 574 -14.52 -9.42 -21.19
N GLU A 575 -14.63 -8.11 -21.13
CA GLU A 575 -15.89 -7.37 -21.17
C GLU A 575 -15.90 -6.39 -22.34
N ASP A 576 -17.09 -5.99 -22.75
CA ASP A 576 -17.26 -4.99 -23.79
C ASP A 576 -16.55 -3.70 -23.44
N LEU A 577 -15.81 -3.19 -24.39
CA LEU A 577 -15.22 -1.87 -24.31
C LEU A 577 -16.28 -0.79 -24.56
N ALA A 578 -15.99 0.44 -24.18
CA ALA A 578 -16.95 1.56 -24.14
C ALA A 578 -17.62 1.94 -25.45
N ALA A 579 -17.21 1.41 -26.60
CA ALA A 579 -17.83 1.70 -27.89
C ALA A 579 -18.98 0.76 -28.18
N GLU A 580 -20.17 1.32 -28.18
CA GLU A 580 -21.42 0.85 -28.77
C GLU A 580 -21.51 -0.63 -29.22
N GLY A 581 -22.01 -1.54 -28.35
CA GLY A 581 -22.62 -2.82 -28.74
C GLY A 581 -21.73 -3.80 -29.51
N LYS A 582 -20.43 -3.66 -29.49
CA LYS A 582 -19.48 -4.64 -30.02
C LYS A 582 -18.97 -5.53 -28.91
N ASP A 583 -18.98 -6.82 -29.12
CA ASP A 583 -18.33 -7.77 -28.22
C ASP A 583 -16.87 -7.36 -28.01
N ALA A 584 -16.42 -7.38 -26.76
CA ALA A 584 -15.03 -7.10 -26.47
C ALA A 584 -14.15 -8.18 -27.12
N PRO A 585 -13.11 -7.82 -27.83
CA PRO A 585 -12.17 -8.80 -28.35
C PRO A 585 -11.51 -9.53 -27.17
N THR A 586 -11.32 -10.84 -27.33
CA THR A 586 -10.69 -11.69 -26.31
C THR A 586 -9.20 -11.39 -26.11
N ALA A 587 -8.56 -10.76 -27.09
CA ALA A 587 -7.20 -10.25 -27.02
C ALA A 587 -7.12 -8.94 -27.81
N VAL A 588 -6.49 -7.94 -27.22
CA VAL A 588 -6.33 -6.61 -27.83
C VAL A 588 -4.86 -6.25 -27.83
N SER A 589 -4.30 -6.01 -29.02
CA SER A 589 -3.05 -5.26 -29.12
C SER A 589 -3.30 -3.81 -28.64
N MET A 590 -2.43 -3.30 -27.79
CA MET A 590 -2.55 -1.91 -27.32
C MET A 590 -2.17 -0.89 -28.39
N LEU A 591 -1.62 -1.35 -29.52
CA LEU A 591 -1.18 -0.51 -30.63
C LEU A 591 -2.21 -0.44 -31.77
N ASP A 592 -3.26 -1.28 -31.77
CA ASP A 592 -4.31 -1.31 -32.78
C ASP A 592 -5.45 -0.30 -32.50
#